data_a010965032aedb64efaaadd5c213b3a5
#
_entry.id   a010965032aedb64efaaadd5c213b3a5
#
_cell.length_a   1.000
_cell.length_b   1.000
_cell.length_c   1.000
_cell.angle_alpha   90.00
_cell.angle_beta   90.00
_cell.angle_gamma   90.00
#
_symmetry.space_group_name_H-M   'P 1'
#
loop_
_entity.id
_entity.type
_entity.pdbx_description
1 polymer ?
#
loop_
_entity_poly.entity_id
_entity_poly.type
_entity_poly.pdbx_seq_one_letter_code
_entity_poly.pdbx_strand_id
1 'polypeptide(L)'
;RQRQMCIRDRHKLVEFSDVETFPIQKDKVTVLSIKRGNDLKILDKLELAPTQFYYKIDRIRRTGDKVYIYHQTYIPEQYINPNYPDMDYYSSIYNRFKTDYHIHMNDEHFEETNEIVFPTPKDVAKVLEVDTNFPTVHQVKITQLESTGQILEYSETYKRGDFFKIKFISCNRDH
;
A
#
# COMPACT_ATOMS: atom_id res chain seq x y z
N ARG A 1 -5.35 32.05 -13.52
CA ARG A 1 -4.62 30.79 -13.23
C ARG A 1 -4.87 30.43 -11.78
N GLN A 2 -5.83 29.53 -11.50
CA GLN A 2 -5.97 28.93 -10.19
C GLN A 2 -4.73 28.04 -9.96
N ARG A 3 -3.88 28.42 -9.01
CA ARG A 3 -2.87 27.52 -8.47
C ARG A 3 -3.63 26.44 -7.69
N GLN A 4 -3.65 25.23 -8.22
CA GLN A 4 -3.99 24.05 -7.43
C GLN A 4 -2.99 23.97 -6.28
N MET A 5 -3.44 24.36 -5.09
CA MET A 5 -2.60 24.32 -3.91
C MET A 5 -2.55 22.87 -3.45
N CYS A 6 -1.39 22.27 -3.55
CA CYS A 6 -1.12 20.91 -3.12
C CYS A 6 -1.52 20.74 -1.66
N ILE A 7 -2.38 19.78 -1.37
CA ILE A 7 -2.87 19.44 -0.01
C ILE A 7 -1.72 19.08 0.95
N ARG A 8 -0.53 18.82 0.41
CA ARG A 8 0.70 18.45 1.12
C ARG A 8 1.09 19.43 2.24
N ASP A 9 0.71 20.70 2.15
CA ASP A 9 1.11 21.72 3.14
C ASP A 9 0.09 21.97 4.26
N ARG A 10 -1.09 21.31 4.25
CA ARG A 10 -2.18 21.65 5.17
C ARG A 10 -2.69 20.53 6.06
N HIS A 11 -2.42 19.26 5.74
CA HIS A 11 -2.99 18.13 6.47
C HIS A 11 -1.93 17.05 6.70
N LYS A 12 -1.74 16.68 7.95
CA LYS A 12 -0.97 15.50 8.30
C LYS A 12 -1.94 14.33 8.44
N LEU A 13 -1.81 13.33 7.55
CA LEU A 13 -2.49 12.06 7.71
C LEU A 13 -1.78 11.27 8.81
N VAL A 14 -2.50 10.95 9.88
CA VAL A 14 -1.98 10.10 10.95
C VAL A 14 -2.53 8.71 10.71
N GLU A 15 -1.65 7.78 10.34
CA GLU A 15 -2.02 6.37 10.20
C GLU A 15 -2.34 5.75 11.58
N PHE A 16 -2.98 4.59 11.54
CA PHE A 16 -3.52 3.87 12.68
C PHE A 16 -2.50 3.54 13.79
N SER A 17 -1.20 3.43 13.47
CA SER A 17 -0.13 3.17 14.45
C SER A 17 -0.09 4.16 15.62
N ASP A 18 -0.69 5.35 15.44
CA ASP A 18 -0.72 6.42 16.45
C ASP A 18 -2.02 6.42 17.27
N VAL A 19 -2.88 5.42 17.12
CA VAL A 19 -4.17 5.36 17.85
C VAL A 19 -4.01 4.60 19.16
N GLU A 20 -4.17 5.31 20.27
CA GLU A 20 -4.09 4.79 21.65
C GLU A 20 -5.08 3.65 21.99
N THR A 21 -6.05 3.36 21.11
CA THR A 21 -7.16 2.44 21.40
C THR A 21 -6.79 0.95 21.35
N PHE A 22 -5.69 0.61 20.62
CA PHE A 22 -5.16 -0.75 20.58
C PHE A 22 -3.64 -0.67 20.62
N PRO A 23 -2.98 -1.05 21.72
CA PRO A 23 -1.53 -1.18 21.73
C PRO A 23 -1.14 -2.21 20.66
N ILE A 24 -0.50 -1.77 19.57
CA ILE A 24 0.06 -2.67 18.57
C ILE A 24 1.21 -3.41 19.24
N GLN A 25 0.87 -4.55 19.84
CA GLN A 25 1.86 -5.47 20.37
C GLN A 25 2.54 -6.15 19.17
N LYS A 26 3.80 -5.81 18.92
CA LYS A 26 4.65 -6.44 17.91
C LYS A 26 3.95 -6.61 16.54
N ASP A 27 3.92 -5.55 15.77
CA ASP A 27 3.49 -5.59 14.37
C ASP A 27 4.44 -6.49 13.55
N LYS A 28 3.89 -7.53 12.92
CA LYS A 28 4.63 -8.46 12.09
C LYS A 28 4.10 -8.44 10.67
N VAL A 29 5.00 -8.19 9.72
CA VAL A 29 4.73 -8.35 8.30
C VAL A 29 5.13 -9.76 7.86
N THR A 30 4.28 -10.43 7.09
CA THR A 30 4.56 -11.71 6.47
C THR A 30 4.28 -11.63 4.98
N VAL A 31 5.24 -12.04 4.15
CA VAL A 31 5.05 -12.16 2.70
C VAL A 31 4.40 -13.52 2.42
N LEU A 32 3.23 -13.49 1.79
CA LEU A 32 2.46 -14.70 1.46
C LEU A 32 2.86 -15.29 0.11
N SER A 33 3.10 -14.41 -0.88
CA SER A 33 3.51 -14.84 -2.22
C SER A 33 4.20 -13.72 -2.98
N ILE A 34 5.07 -14.11 -3.93
CA ILE A 34 5.69 -13.26 -4.93
C ILE A 34 5.48 -13.95 -6.27
N LYS A 35 4.76 -13.30 -7.21
CA LYS A 35 4.40 -13.89 -8.50
C LYS A 35 4.65 -12.92 -9.63
N ARG A 36 5.32 -13.37 -10.68
CA ARG A 36 5.44 -12.63 -11.94
C ARG A 36 4.13 -12.73 -12.71
N GLY A 37 3.69 -11.62 -13.29
CA GLY A 37 2.43 -11.55 -14.04
C GLY A 37 2.51 -10.58 -15.21
N ASN A 38 1.51 -10.69 -16.10
CA ASN A 38 1.34 -9.82 -17.26
C ASN A 38 -0.15 -9.60 -17.60
N ASP A 39 -1.03 -9.60 -16.60
CA ASP A 39 -2.44 -9.25 -16.79
C ASP A 39 -2.57 -7.83 -17.33
N LEU A 40 -3.30 -7.67 -18.44
CA LEU A 40 -3.42 -6.39 -19.16
C LEU A 40 -4.03 -5.28 -18.30
N LYS A 41 -4.94 -5.60 -17.38
CA LYS A 41 -5.56 -4.60 -16.50
C LYS A 41 -4.55 -4.03 -15.51
N ILE A 42 -3.63 -4.86 -15.02
CA ILE A 42 -2.57 -4.43 -14.10
C ILE A 42 -1.48 -3.69 -14.87
N LEU A 43 -1.12 -4.17 -16.06
CA LEU A 43 -0.16 -3.47 -16.93
C LEU A 43 -0.65 -2.05 -17.27
N ASP A 44 -1.94 -1.88 -17.54
CA ASP A 44 -2.57 -0.58 -17.76
C ASP A 44 -2.44 0.34 -16.53
N LYS A 45 -2.69 -0.19 -15.32
CA LYS A 45 -2.51 0.55 -14.06
C LYS A 45 -1.07 0.98 -13.79
N LEU A 46 -0.12 0.20 -14.27
CA LEU A 46 1.32 0.46 -14.14
C LEU A 46 1.89 1.23 -15.35
N GLU A 47 1.05 1.57 -16.33
CA GLU A 47 1.44 2.21 -17.60
C GLU A 47 2.55 1.44 -18.33
N LEU A 48 2.47 0.10 -18.29
CA LEU A 48 3.41 -0.79 -18.94
C LEU A 48 2.89 -1.28 -20.28
N ALA A 49 3.82 -1.53 -21.23
CA ALA A 49 3.47 -2.13 -22.51
C ALA A 49 2.97 -3.58 -22.34
N PRO A 50 2.10 -4.09 -23.24
CA PRO A 50 1.55 -5.46 -23.15
C PRO A 50 2.59 -6.58 -23.14
N THR A 51 3.82 -6.28 -23.57
CA THR A 51 4.96 -7.23 -23.60
C THR A 51 5.81 -7.21 -22.34
N GLN A 52 5.53 -6.27 -21.42
CA GLN A 52 6.24 -6.13 -20.15
C GLN A 52 5.60 -6.98 -19.06
N PHE A 53 6.26 -7.04 -17.93
CA PHE A 53 5.85 -7.82 -16.77
C PHE A 53 5.91 -6.99 -15.50
N TYR A 54 5.16 -7.46 -14.52
CA TYR A 54 5.20 -6.96 -13.13
C TYR A 54 5.37 -8.14 -12.17
N TYR A 55 5.68 -7.83 -10.92
CA TYR A 55 5.57 -8.78 -9.81
C TYR A 55 4.45 -8.35 -8.88
N LYS A 56 3.58 -9.31 -8.55
CA LYS A 56 2.58 -9.19 -7.50
C LYS A 56 3.16 -9.74 -6.21
N ILE A 57 3.15 -8.93 -5.15
CA ILE A 57 3.63 -9.28 -3.82
C ILE A 57 2.46 -9.18 -2.85
N ASP A 58 2.00 -10.33 -2.35
CA ASP A 58 0.95 -10.41 -1.35
C ASP A 58 1.56 -10.46 0.05
N ARG A 59 1.13 -9.55 0.92
CA ARG A 59 1.64 -9.43 2.30
C ARG A 59 0.50 -9.22 3.27
N ILE A 60 0.68 -9.71 4.50
CA ILE A 60 -0.22 -9.41 5.61
C ILE A 60 0.54 -8.71 6.74
N ARG A 61 -0.19 -7.89 7.48
CA ARG A 61 0.27 -7.37 8.78
C ARG A 61 -0.59 -7.96 9.88
N ARG A 62 0.09 -8.42 10.92
CA ARG A 62 -0.53 -9.07 12.08
C ARG A 62 -0.07 -8.38 13.35
N THR A 63 -1.02 -8.15 14.27
CA THR A 63 -0.73 -7.72 15.64
C THR A 63 -1.35 -8.72 16.61
N GLY A 64 -0.53 -9.32 17.47
CA GLY A 64 -0.94 -10.46 18.27
C GLY A 64 -1.44 -11.61 17.38
N ASP A 65 -2.66 -12.07 17.61
CA ASP A 65 -3.34 -13.13 16.86
C ASP A 65 -4.16 -12.62 15.66
N LYS A 66 -4.29 -11.28 15.47
CA LYS A 66 -5.17 -10.69 14.46
C LYS A 66 -4.41 -10.24 13.21
N VAL A 67 -4.84 -10.71 12.04
CA VAL A 67 -4.48 -10.12 10.76
C VAL A 67 -5.33 -8.89 10.54
N TYR A 68 -4.73 -7.71 10.43
CA TYR A 68 -5.47 -6.46 10.33
C TYR A 68 -5.29 -5.72 9.01
N ILE A 69 -4.26 -6.07 8.23
CA ILE A 69 -4.04 -5.55 6.87
C ILE A 69 -3.64 -6.68 5.93
N TYR A 70 -4.21 -6.65 4.72
CA TYR A 70 -3.80 -7.46 3.57
C TYR A 70 -3.40 -6.53 2.42
N HIS A 71 -2.13 -6.59 2.00
CA HIS A 71 -1.57 -5.82 0.89
C HIS A 71 -1.38 -6.70 -0.34
N GLN A 72 -1.81 -6.18 -1.48
CA GLN A 72 -1.51 -6.69 -2.81
C GLN A 72 -0.74 -5.60 -3.56
N THR A 73 0.56 -5.75 -3.69
CA THR A 73 1.44 -4.74 -4.29
C THR A 73 1.92 -5.22 -5.64
N TYR A 74 1.78 -4.40 -6.67
CA TYR A 74 2.22 -4.67 -8.03
C TYR A 74 3.35 -3.71 -8.39
N ILE A 75 4.49 -4.25 -8.78
CA ILE A 75 5.73 -3.50 -9.05
C ILE A 75 6.24 -3.88 -10.44
N PRO A 76 6.58 -2.92 -11.32
CA PRO A 76 7.22 -3.21 -12.58
C PRO A 76 8.47 -4.07 -12.41
N GLU A 77 8.67 -5.06 -13.27
CA GLU A 77 9.76 -6.06 -13.16
C GLU A 77 11.15 -5.42 -13.00
N GLN A 78 11.39 -4.28 -13.63
CA GLN A 78 12.65 -3.54 -13.52
C GLN A 78 13.02 -3.09 -12.10
N TYR A 79 12.05 -3.01 -11.19
CA TYR A 79 12.25 -2.65 -9.78
C TYR A 79 12.21 -3.87 -8.85
N ILE A 80 12.37 -5.06 -9.41
CA ILE A 80 12.51 -6.30 -8.63
C ILE A 80 13.94 -6.78 -8.75
N ASN A 81 14.62 -6.96 -7.62
CA ASN A 81 15.91 -7.61 -7.59
C ASN A 81 15.72 -9.12 -7.90
N PRO A 82 16.19 -9.63 -9.03
CA PRO A 82 15.95 -11.03 -9.41
C PRO A 82 16.67 -12.05 -8.51
N ASN A 83 17.65 -11.60 -7.74
CA ASN A 83 18.48 -12.42 -6.86
C ASN A 83 18.11 -12.27 -5.38
N TYR A 84 16.82 -11.97 -5.07
CA TYR A 84 16.41 -11.89 -3.67
C TYR A 84 16.57 -13.27 -2.98
N PRO A 85 17.10 -13.30 -1.72
CA PRO A 85 17.47 -14.54 -1.06
C PRO A 85 16.27 -15.39 -0.63
N ASP A 86 15.19 -14.74 -0.20
CA ASP A 86 13.95 -15.34 0.28
C ASP A 86 12.75 -14.36 0.15
N MET A 87 11.56 -14.84 0.45
CA MET A 87 10.35 -13.99 0.35
C MET A 87 10.35 -12.84 1.35
N ASP A 88 10.92 -13.00 2.54
CA ASP A 88 10.96 -11.97 3.58
C ASP A 88 11.78 -10.74 3.17
N TYR A 89 12.62 -10.87 2.13
CA TYR A 89 13.30 -9.75 1.49
C TYR A 89 12.34 -8.61 1.12
N TYR A 90 11.11 -8.96 0.67
CA TYR A 90 10.07 -8.01 0.32
C TYR A 90 9.05 -7.74 1.43
N SER A 91 9.37 -8.03 2.68
CA SER A 91 8.53 -7.65 3.82
C SER A 91 8.33 -6.14 3.92
N SER A 92 9.31 -5.34 3.50
CA SER A 92 9.23 -3.88 3.38
C SER A 92 9.58 -3.42 1.95
N ILE A 93 8.56 -3.14 1.14
CA ILE A 93 8.71 -2.66 -0.24
C ILE A 93 9.49 -1.34 -0.30
N TYR A 94 9.15 -0.38 0.55
CA TYR A 94 9.78 0.94 0.57
C TYR A 94 11.27 0.85 0.92
N ASN A 95 11.64 -0.07 1.82
CA ASN A 95 13.05 -0.30 2.12
C ASN A 95 13.80 -0.92 0.92
N ARG A 96 13.12 -1.77 0.13
CA ARG A 96 13.74 -2.31 -1.10
C ARG A 96 13.96 -1.24 -2.14
N PHE A 97 12.97 -0.39 -2.41
CA PHE A 97 13.16 0.75 -3.32
C PHE A 97 14.34 1.64 -2.88
N LYS A 98 14.41 1.96 -1.58
CA LYS A 98 15.50 2.75 -1.03
C LYS A 98 16.86 2.07 -1.19
N THR A 99 16.97 0.79 -0.83
CA THR A 99 18.24 0.08 -0.77
C THR A 99 18.75 -0.34 -2.15
N ASP A 100 17.84 -0.85 -2.99
CA ASP A 100 18.21 -1.47 -4.26
C ASP A 100 18.23 -0.46 -5.43
N TYR A 101 17.43 0.59 -5.34
CA TYR A 101 17.23 1.56 -6.43
C TYR A 101 17.46 3.01 -6.03
N HIS A 102 17.78 3.29 -4.76
CA HIS A 102 17.97 4.65 -4.22
C HIS A 102 16.73 5.57 -4.37
N ILE A 103 15.53 4.97 -4.41
CA ILE A 103 14.25 5.68 -4.51
C ILE A 103 13.62 5.77 -3.13
N HIS A 104 13.33 7.00 -2.68
CA HIS A 104 12.65 7.25 -1.41
C HIS A 104 11.14 7.38 -1.64
N MET A 105 10.41 6.26 -1.62
CA MET A 105 8.98 6.18 -1.93
C MET A 105 8.09 7.17 -1.16
N ASN A 106 8.50 7.58 0.05
CA ASN A 106 7.76 8.57 0.84
C ASN A 106 7.85 9.99 0.28
N ASP A 107 8.85 10.28 -0.54
CA ASP A 107 9.07 11.58 -1.14
C ASP A 107 8.45 11.68 -2.54
N GLU A 108 8.03 10.54 -3.10
CA GLU A 108 7.46 10.45 -4.43
C GLU A 108 5.97 10.84 -4.45
N HIS A 109 5.50 11.27 -5.62
CA HIS A 109 4.10 11.60 -5.82
C HIS A 109 3.23 10.35 -5.71
N PHE A 110 2.09 10.45 -5.02
CA PHE A 110 1.11 9.38 -4.97
C PHE A 110 -0.32 9.88 -5.02
N GLU A 111 -1.19 9.03 -5.54
CA GLU A 111 -2.64 9.15 -5.45
C GLU A 111 -3.18 7.98 -4.64
N GLU A 112 -4.07 8.27 -3.69
CA GLU A 112 -4.63 7.27 -2.80
C GLU A 112 -6.13 7.48 -2.63
N THR A 113 -6.90 6.40 -2.75
CA THR A 113 -8.33 6.35 -2.48
C THR A 113 -8.61 5.32 -1.40
N ASN A 114 -9.45 5.68 -0.42
CA ASN A 114 -9.92 4.78 0.62
C ASN A 114 -11.44 4.73 0.58
N GLU A 115 -12.02 3.54 0.52
CA GLU A 115 -13.47 3.33 0.53
C GLU A 115 -13.87 2.19 1.46
N ILE A 116 -15.07 2.29 2.03
CA ILE A 116 -15.62 1.21 2.87
C ILE A 116 -16.23 0.15 1.94
N VAL A 117 -15.86 -1.10 2.17
CA VAL A 117 -16.40 -2.27 1.45
C VAL A 117 -17.22 -3.13 2.41
N PHE A 118 -18.47 -3.38 2.02
CA PHE A 118 -19.39 -4.24 2.73
C PHE A 118 -20.42 -4.86 1.75
N PRO A 119 -20.61 -6.17 1.75
CA PRO A 119 -19.83 -7.18 2.48
C PRO A 119 -18.39 -7.28 1.97
N THR A 120 -17.49 -7.71 2.85
CA THR A 120 -16.09 -7.97 2.47
C THR A 120 -16.00 -9.12 1.47
N PRO A 121 -15.21 -9.01 0.37
CA PRO A 121 -15.00 -10.10 -0.57
C PRO A 121 -14.52 -11.38 0.13
N LYS A 122 -15.02 -12.55 -0.28
CA LYS A 122 -14.77 -13.84 0.38
C LYS A 122 -13.30 -14.20 0.51
N ASP A 123 -12.52 -13.94 -0.53
CA ASP A 123 -11.07 -14.18 -0.58
C ASP A 123 -10.32 -13.26 0.40
N VAL A 124 -10.70 -12.00 0.47
CA VAL A 124 -10.16 -11.02 1.42
C VAL A 124 -10.54 -11.39 2.87
N ALA A 125 -11.81 -11.72 3.11
CA ALA A 125 -12.29 -12.13 4.43
C ALA A 125 -11.52 -13.34 4.97
N LYS A 126 -11.24 -14.31 4.09
CA LYS A 126 -10.43 -15.49 4.43
C LYS A 126 -8.99 -15.11 4.84
N VAL A 127 -8.35 -14.19 4.11
CA VAL A 127 -6.98 -13.75 4.43
C VAL A 127 -6.94 -12.93 5.71
N LEU A 128 -7.92 -12.05 5.93
CA LEU A 128 -8.03 -11.23 7.14
C LEU A 128 -8.57 -12.00 8.35
N GLU A 129 -8.96 -13.28 8.16
CA GLU A 129 -9.54 -14.12 9.23
C GLU A 129 -10.79 -13.49 9.86
N VAL A 130 -11.68 -12.92 9.02
CA VAL A 130 -12.93 -12.28 9.42
C VAL A 130 -14.13 -12.90 8.68
N ASP A 131 -15.35 -12.64 9.18
CA ASP A 131 -16.58 -12.95 8.47
C ASP A 131 -16.79 -11.95 7.30
N THR A 132 -17.49 -12.38 6.25
CA THR A 132 -17.82 -11.48 5.13
C THR A 132 -18.74 -10.32 5.53
N ASN A 133 -19.48 -10.45 6.63
CA ASN A 133 -20.28 -9.36 7.22
C ASN A 133 -19.44 -8.39 8.06
N PHE A 134 -18.12 -8.55 8.09
CA PHE A 134 -17.23 -7.61 8.75
C PHE A 134 -16.82 -6.51 7.76
N PRO A 135 -17.01 -5.21 8.07
CA PRO A 135 -16.62 -4.12 7.17
C PRO A 135 -15.11 -3.98 7.07
N THR A 136 -14.62 -3.78 5.85
CA THR A 136 -13.22 -3.49 5.55
C THR A 136 -13.07 -2.15 4.84
N VAL A 137 -11.87 -1.59 4.87
CA VAL A 137 -11.50 -0.44 4.05
C VAL A 137 -10.62 -0.95 2.92
N HIS A 138 -11.03 -0.69 1.69
CA HIS A 138 -10.24 -0.92 0.48
C HIS A 138 -9.50 0.36 0.13
N GLN A 139 -8.18 0.29 0.15
CA GLN A 139 -7.28 1.36 -0.25
C GLN A 139 -6.65 1.01 -1.58
N VAL A 140 -6.77 1.90 -2.55
CA VAL A 140 -6.03 1.85 -3.81
C VAL A 140 -5.01 2.97 -3.81
N LYS A 141 -3.75 2.65 -4.09
CA LYS A 141 -2.67 3.62 -4.15
C LYS A 141 -1.81 3.41 -5.39
N ILE A 142 -1.50 4.49 -6.07
CA ILE A 142 -0.54 4.55 -7.17
C ILE A 142 0.58 5.51 -6.76
N THR A 143 1.83 5.05 -6.85
CA THR A 143 3.02 5.89 -6.58
C THR A 143 3.82 6.02 -7.87
N GLN A 144 4.21 7.24 -8.22
CA GLN A 144 4.97 7.53 -9.42
C GLN A 144 6.24 8.33 -9.09
N LEU A 145 7.29 8.05 -9.82
CA LEU A 145 8.56 8.78 -9.74
C LEU A 145 8.34 10.23 -10.20
N GLU A 146 8.52 11.20 -9.30
CA GLU A 146 8.24 12.61 -9.58
C GLU A 146 9.06 13.16 -10.74
N SER A 147 10.29 12.68 -10.90
CA SER A 147 11.20 13.15 -11.96
C SER A 147 10.80 12.73 -13.38
N THR A 148 10.12 11.61 -13.55
CA THR A 148 9.78 11.04 -14.89
C THR A 148 8.30 10.77 -15.08
N GLY A 149 7.50 10.74 -14.00
CA GLY A 149 6.10 10.32 -14.03
C GLY A 149 5.91 8.79 -14.12
N GLN A 150 6.99 8.02 -14.13
CA GLN A 150 6.90 6.56 -14.24
C GLN A 150 6.22 5.95 -13.00
N ILE A 151 5.29 5.03 -13.21
CA ILE A 151 4.63 4.32 -12.10
C ILE A 151 5.62 3.34 -11.47
N LEU A 152 5.83 3.51 -10.17
CA LEU A 152 6.70 2.66 -9.35
C LEU A 152 5.92 1.51 -8.71
N GLU A 153 4.68 1.79 -8.31
CA GLU A 153 3.84 0.89 -7.55
C GLU A 153 2.37 1.17 -7.81
N TYR A 154 1.61 0.11 -8.05
CA TYR A 154 0.16 0.06 -7.87
C TYR A 154 -0.12 -0.89 -6.71
N SER A 155 -0.94 -0.49 -5.74
CA SER A 155 -1.29 -1.36 -4.62
C SER A 155 -2.76 -1.32 -4.28
N GLU A 156 -3.30 -2.48 -3.93
CA GLU A 156 -4.60 -2.65 -3.33
C GLU A 156 -4.42 -3.20 -1.91
N THR A 157 -4.99 -2.53 -0.94
CA THR A 157 -4.85 -2.87 0.46
C THR A 157 -6.22 -2.98 1.10
N TYR A 158 -6.48 -4.08 1.79
CA TYR A 158 -7.66 -4.24 2.62
C TYR A 158 -7.28 -4.15 4.09
N LYS A 159 -7.95 -3.27 4.81
CA LYS A 159 -7.76 -3.04 6.25
C LYS A 159 -9.04 -3.41 6.99
N ARG A 160 -8.91 -4.07 8.13
CA ARG A 160 -10.07 -4.32 9.01
C ARG A 160 -10.65 -2.98 9.48
N GLY A 161 -11.97 -2.84 9.43
CA GLY A 161 -12.64 -1.60 9.82
C GLY A 161 -12.42 -1.18 11.27
N ASP A 162 -12.27 -2.15 12.19
CA ASP A 162 -11.97 -1.91 13.61
C ASP A 162 -10.52 -1.46 13.87
N PHE A 163 -9.66 -1.55 12.85
CA PHE A 163 -8.26 -1.09 12.87
C PHE A 163 -8.02 0.13 11.97
N PHE A 164 -9.06 0.79 11.50
CA PHE A 164 -8.92 1.92 10.59
C PHE A 164 -9.46 3.22 11.20
N LYS A 165 -8.62 4.24 11.29
CA LYS A 165 -8.97 5.59 11.71
C LYS A 165 -8.20 6.61 10.90
N ILE A 166 -8.87 7.62 10.42
CA ILE A 166 -8.24 8.78 9.76
C ILE A 166 -8.37 9.98 10.68
N LYS A 167 -7.28 10.69 10.88
CA LYS A 167 -7.25 11.97 11.60
C LYS A 167 -6.62 13.05 10.71
N PHE A 168 -7.36 14.11 10.46
CA PHE A 168 -6.84 15.29 9.78
C PHE A 168 -6.58 16.39 10.82
N ILE A 169 -5.42 17.02 10.72
CA ILE A 169 -5.06 18.15 11.56
C ILE A 169 -4.79 19.33 10.63
N SER A 170 -5.57 20.44 10.78
CA SER A 170 -5.26 21.69 10.10
C SER A 170 -4.19 22.43 10.91
N CYS A 171 -3.08 22.79 10.29
CA CYS A 171 -2.09 23.66 10.91
C CYS A 171 -2.47 25.13 10.61
N ASN A 172 -2.74 25.92 11.64
CA ASN A 172 -2.78 27.37 11.48
C ASN A 172 -1.34 27.84 11.21
N ARG A 173 -1.13 28.59 10.13
CA ARG A 173 0.11 29.36 9.98
C ARG A 173 -0.01 30.53 10.95
N ASP A 174 0.78 30.53 12.00
CA ASP A 174 1.04 31.76 12.72
C ASP A 174 1.68 32.74 11.73
N HIS A 175 1.02 33.90 11.55
CA HIS A 175 1.45 35.01 10.70
C HIS A 175 2.68 35.71 11.28
#